data_9ec500c0f0d369132ce6487fdc45a274
#
_entry.id   9ec500c0f0d369132ce6487fdc45a274
#
_cell.length_a   1.000
_cell.length_b   1.000
_cell.length_c   1.000
_cell.angle_alpha   90.00
_cell.angle_beta   90.00
_cell.angle_gamma   90.00
#
_symmetry.space_group_name_H-M   'P 1'
#
loop_
_entity.id
_entity.type
_entity.pdbx_description
1 polymer ?
#
loop_
_entity_poly.entity_id
_entity_poly.type
_entity_poly.pdbx_seq_one_letter_code
_entity_poly.pdbx_strand_id
1 'polypeptide(L)'
;MIKLIKILFIVKFGVFLLFFQILNASEKIKIGLLIPMTGSNKEVGQSIIKAVSLAVKDIDSNSIEIYPKDTASRPNQTLKSAFELKKMGIKVIIGPVFYESLAYLEEMKDLTFLSLTNKNLNLPKNVISAGINSTSQFN
;
A
#
# COMPACT_ATOMS: atom_id res chain seq x y z
N MET A 1 -44.87 32.15 -19.24
CA MET A 1 -44.91 31.10 -18.20
C MET A 1 -44.26 29.79 -18.67
N ILE A 2 -44.71 29.19 -19.77
CA ILE A 2 -44.21 27.89 -20.28
C ILE A 2 -42.70 27.90 -20.64
N LYS A 3 -42.16 28.99 -21.22
CA LYS A 3 -40.76 29.08 -21.55
C LYS A 3 -39.83 29.10 -20.29
N LEU A 4 -40.27 29.76 -19.23
CA LEU A 4 -39.50 29.83 -17.95
C LEU A 4 -39.44 28.45 -17.28
N ILE A 5 -40.53 27.68 -17.32
CA ILE A 5 -40.60 26.34 -16.77
C ILE A 5 -39.68 25.37 -17.53
N LYS A 6 -39.61 25.50 -18.86
CA LYS A 6 -38.69 24.68 -19.67
C LYS A 6 -37.23 24.98 -19.37
N ILE A 7 -36.87 26.26 -19.20
CA ILE A 7 -35.50 26.65 -18.86
C ILE A 7 -35.12 26.11 -17.47
N LEU A 8 -36.01 26.23 -16.50
CA LEU A 8 -35.79 25.72 -15.14
C LEU A 8 -35.61 24.19 -15.12
N PHE A 9 -36.35 23.48 -15.96
CA PHE A 9 -36.21 22.02 -16.10
C PHE A 9 -34.90 21.60 -16.73
N ILE A 10 -34.43 22.32 -17.77
CA ILE A 10 -33.14 22.07 -18.42
C ILE A 10 -31.97 22.33 -17.46
N VAL A 11 -32.04 23.40 -16.67
CA VAL A 11 -31.00 23.72 -15.65
C VAL A 11 -30.96 22.65 -14.56
N LYS A 12 -32.10 22.21 -14.02
CA LYS A 12 -32.17 21.11 -13.03
C LYS A 12 -31.63 19.80 -13.59
N PHE A 13 -31.97 19.47 -14.83
CA PHE A 13 -31.50 18.26 -15.50
C PHE A 13 -29.99 18.29 -15.76
N GLY A 14 -29.46 19.46 -16.18
CA GLY A 14 -28.03 19.66 -16.35
C GLY A 14 -27.24 19.52 -15.03
N VAL A 15 -27.74 20.10 -13.95
CA VAL A 15 -27.14 19.94 -12.60
C VAL A 15 -27.20 18.50 -12.14
N PHE A 16 -28.31 17.77 -12.40
CA PHE A 16 -28.45 16.35 -12.07
C PHE A 16 -27.43 15.48 -12.81
N LEU A 17 -27.18 15.77 -14.11
CA LEU A 17 -26.18 15.04 -14.90
C LEU A 17 -24.73 15.29 -14.39
N LEU A 18 -24.42 16.49 -13.92
CA LEU A 18 -23.11 16.78 -13.30
C LEU A 18 -22.90 16.01 -12.00
N PHE A 19 -23.95 15.82 -11.19
CA PHE A 19 -23.87 14.98 -9.99
C PHE A 19 -23.61 13.51 -10.29
N PHE A 20 -24.10 12.98 -11.42
CA PHE A 20 -23.88 11.58 -11.81
C PHE A 20 -22.42 11.26 -12.19
N GLN A 21 -21.65 12.24 -12.62
CA GLN A 21 -20.23 12.04 -12.99
C GLN A 21 -19.31 11.90 -11.77
N ILE A 22 -19.74 12.35 -10.59
CA ILE A 22 -18.92 12.31 -9.37
C ILE A 22 -18.92 10.90 -8.71
N LEU A 23 -19.86 10.02 -9.08
CA LEU A 23 -20.03 8.70 -8.43
C LEU A 23 -19.13 7.58 -8.97
N ASN A 24 -18.29 7.82 -9.97
CA ASN A 24 -17.43 6.79 -10.58
C ASN A 24 -15.95 6.93 -10.24
N ALA A 25 -15.59 7.58 -9.13
CA ALA A 25 -14.23 7.50 -8.61
C ALA A 25 -14.00 6.10 -8.04
N SER A 26 -13.47 5.19 -8.85
CA SER A 26 -13.01 3.89 -8.36
C SER A 26 -11.99 4.13 -7.24
N GLU A 27 -12.32 3.69 -6.03
CA GLU A 27 -11.42 3.82 -4.89
C GLU A 27 -10.17 2.99 -5.16
N LYS A 28 -9.02 3.65 -5.25
CA LYS A 28 -7.75 2.98 -5.49
C LYS A 28 -7.30 2.23 -4.24
N ILE A 29 -6.85 1.00 -4.43
CA ILE A 29 -6.26 0.19 -3.39
C ILE A 29 -4.86 0.74 -3.08
N LYS A 30 -4.70 1.29 -1.87
CA LYS A 30 -3.42 1.83 -1.42
C LYS A 30 -2.61 0.76 -0.71
N ILE A 31 -1.39 0.51 -1.21
CA ILE A 31 -0.46 -0.45 -0.64
C ILE A 31 0.81 0.29 -0.21
N GLY A 32 1.19 0.14 1.05
CA GLY A 32 2.46 0.66 1.56
C GLY A 32 3.62 -0.24 1.14
N LEU A 33 4.80 0.34 1.00
CA LEU A 33 6.03 -0.39 0.71
C LEU A 33 7.14 0.08 1.65
N LEU A 34 7.51 -0.78 2.63
CA LEU A 34 8.57 -0.52 3.62
C LEU A 34 9.88 -1.18 3.18
N ILE A 35 10.78 -0.39 2.64
CA ILE A 35 12.02 -0.86 2.03
C ILE A 35 13.20 0.07 2.34
N PRO A 36 14.44 -0.42 2.31
CA PRO A 36 15.62 0.43 2.46
C PRO A 36 15.87 1.22 1.16
N MET A 37 15.50 2.50 1.15
CA MET A 37 15.75 3.39 0.01
C MET A 37 17.09 4.11 0.17
N THR A 38 17.60 4.21 1.41
CA THR A 38 18.88 4.81 1.76
C THR A 38 19.73 3.84 2.59
N GLY A 39 21.00 4.18 2.78
CA GLY A 39 21.96 3.38 3.55
C GLY A 39 22.60 2.26 2.76
N SER A 40 23.23 1.31 3.48
CA SER A 40 24.03 0.22 2.91
C SER A 40 23.24 -0.76 2.05
N ASN A 41 21.96 -0.92 2.31
CA ASN A 41 21.09 -1.87 1.62
C ASN A 41 20.15 -1.21 0.57
N LYS A 42 20.47 0.00 0.12
CA LYS A 42 19.64 0.75 -0.86
C LYS A 42 19.39 -0.02 -2.16
N GLU A 43 20.35 -0.85 -2.59
CA GLU A 43 20.24 -1.64 -3.82
C GLU A 43 19.14 -2.72 -3.72
N VAL A 44 18.98 -3.31 -2.53
CA VAL A 44 17.88 -4.24 -2.24
C VAL A 44 16.53 -3.51 -2.39
N GLY A 45 16.41 -2.32 -1.80
CA GLY A 45 15.21 -1.50 -1.92
C GLY A 45 14.89 -1.13 -3.36
N GLN A 46 15.88 -0.73 -4.15
CA GLN A 46 15.71 -0.41 -5.58
C GLN A 46 15.23 -1.63 -6.38
N SER A 47 15.77 -2.81 -6.09
CA SER A 47 15.36 -4.06 -6.75
C SER A 47 13.90 -4.40 -6.43
N ILE A 48 13.48 -4.21 -5.18
CA ILE A 48 12.09 -4.43 -4.76
C ILE A 48 11.14 -3.43 -5.43
N ILE A 49 11.51 -2.14 -5.51
CA ILE A 49 10.71 -1.12 -6.22
C ILE A 49 10.49 -1.54 -7.67
N LYS A 50 11.54 -1.97 -8.36
CA LYS A 50 11.45 -2.43 -9.76
C LYS A 50 10.52 -3.64 -9.88
N ALA A 51 10.66 -4.63 -8.99
CA ALA A 51 9.81 -5.83 -9.00
C ALA A 51 8.34 -5.50 -8.75
N VAL A 52 8.03 -4.67 -7.75
CA VAL A 52 6.66 -4.23 -7.46
C VAL A 52 6.09 -3.42 -8.61
N SER A 53 6.88 -2.52 -9.21
CA SER A 53 6.43 -1.71 -10.36
C SER A 53 6.10 -2.59 -11.58
N LEU A 54 6.91 -3.63 -11.84
CA LEU A 54 6.62 -4.59 -12.90
C LEU A 54 5.35 -5.38 -12.62
N ALA A 55 5.18 -5.90 -11.39
CA ALA A 55 4.00 -6.65 -11.01
C ALA A 55 2.71 -5.83 -11.14
N VAL A 56 2.72 -4.57 -10.71
CA VAL A 56 1.56 -3.66 -10.86
C VAL A 56 1.25 -3.40 -12.34
N LYS A 57 2.29 -3.26 -13.18
CA LYS A 57 2.13 -3.08 -14.63
C LYS A 57 1.55 -4.34 -15.29
N ASP A 58 2.02 -5.53 -14.90
CA ASP A 58 1.55 -6.79 -15.47
C ASP A 58 0.08 -7.09 -15.12
N ILE A 59 -0.37 -6.63 -13.95
CA ILE A 59 -1.78 -6.73 -13.55
C ILE A 59 -2.66 -5.74 -14.35
N ASP A 60 -2.05 -4.80 -15.08
CA ASP A 60 -2.72 -3.70 -15.80
C ASP A 60 -3.78 -2.98 -14.95
N SER A 61 -3.47 -2.79 -13.67
CA SER A 61 -4.42 -2.26 -12.71
C SER A 61 -4.15 -0.80 -12.41
N ASN A 62 -4.98 0.06 -12.98
CA ASN A 62 -5.07 1.47 -12.59
C ASN A 62 -5.67 1.67 -11.19
N SER A 63 -6.12 0.59 -10.54
CA SER A 63 -6.76 0.60 -9.23
C SER A 63 -5.79 0.39 -8.06
N ILE A 64 -4.49 0.14 -8.32
CA ILE A 64 -3.47 -0.05 -7.28
C ILE A 64 -2.54 1.16 -7.25
N GLU A 65 -2.34 1.70 -6.05
CA GLU A 65 -1.36 2.76 -5.78
C GLU A 65 -0.33 2.29 -4.76
N ILE A 66 0.96 2.40 -5.08
CA ILE A 66 2.07 2.01 -4.20
C ILE A 66 2.66 3.24 -3.51
N TYR A 67 2.81 3.15 -2.20
CA TYR A 67 3.35 4.21 -1.35
C TYR A 67 4.67 3.77 -0.71
N PRO A 68 5.83 4.02 -1.36
CA PRO A 68 7.13 3.64 -0.81
C PRO A 68 7.52 4.55 0.35
N LYS A 69 8.09 3.95 1.40
CA LYS A 69 8.66 4.61 2.56
C LYS A 69 10.01 4.00 2.92
N ASP A 70 10.97 4.87 3.18
CA ASP A 70 12.32 4.47 3.53
C ASP A 70 12.40 3.91 4.95
N THR A 71 12.99 2.73 5.08
CA THR A 71 13.33 2.11 6.38
C THR A 71 14.76 2.37 6.78
N ALA A 72 15.62 2.80 5.85
CA ALA A 72 17.06 2.94 6.02
C ALA A 72 17.70 1.69 6.69
N SER A 73 17.08 0.51 6.55
CA SER A 73 17.44 -0.75 7.24
C SER A 73 17.47 -0.65 8.77
N ARG A 74 16.73 0.29 9.37
CA ARG A 74 16.72 0.54 10.81
C ARG A 74 15.33 0.34 11.41
N PRO A 75 15.19 -0.43 12.51
CA PRO A 75 13.91 -0.71 13.15
C PRO A 75 13.12 0.55 13.52
N ASN A 76 13.75 1.54 14.14
CA ASN A 76 13.08 2.79 14.52
C ASN A 76 12.58 3.59 13.32
N GLN A 77 13.34 3.63 12.23
CA GLN A 77 12.91 4.29 11.01
C GLN A 77 11.77 3.52 10.35
N THR A 78 11.83 2.18 10.36
CA THR A 78 10.74 1.31 9.87
C THR A 78 9.44 1.58 10.62
N LEU A 79 9.48 1.66 11.95
CA LEU A 79 8.33 1.98 12.78
C LEU A 79 7.74 3.36 12.43
N LYS A 80 8.59 4.38 12.33
CA LYS A 80 8.16 5.73 11.94
C LYS A 80 7.47 5.72 10.56
N SER A 81 8.08 5.08 9.58
CA SER A 81 7.56 4.97 8.22
C SER A 81 6.23 4.20 8.18
N ALA A 82 6.07 3.16 9.00
CA ALA A 82 4.82 2.42 9.14
C ALA A 82 3.70 3.30 9.75
N PHE A 83 4.01 4.13 10.75
CA PHE A 83 3.05 5.10 11.29
C PHE A 83 2.60 6.13 10.25
N GLU A 84 3.51 6.60 9.40
CA GLU A 84 3.16 7.52 8.32
C GLU A 84 2.18 6.88 7.33
N LEU A 85 2.44 5.62 6.93
CA LEU A 85 1.53 4.86 6.04
C LEU A 85 0.16 4.65 6.70
N LYS A 86 0.12 4.31 8.00
CA LYS A 86 -1.13 4.20 8.77
C LYS A 86 -1.94 5.49 8.75
N LYS A 87 -1.29 6.64 8.97
CA LYS A 87 -1.96 7.96 8.91
C LYS A 87 -2.54 8.29 7.54
N MET A 88 -1.99 7.72 6.47
CA MET A 88 -2.51 7.83 5.09
C MET A 88 -3.70 6.88 4.83
N GLY A 89 -4.15 6.12 5.84
CA GLY A 89 -5.25 5.16 5.71
C GLY A 89 -4.87 3.84 5.06
N ILE A 90 -3.57 3.57 4.87
CA ILE A 90 -3.08 2.33 4.29
C ILE A 90 -3.23 1.21 5.32
N LYS A 91 -3.73 0.05 4.88
CA LYS A 91 -3.98 -1.12 5.73
C LYS A 91 -3.06 -2.30 5.43
N VAL A 92 -2.59 -2.40 4.19
CA VAL A 92 -1.71 -3.46 3.72
C VAL A 92 -0.36 -2.88 3.35
N ILE A 93 0.70 -3.47 3.86
CA ILE A 93 2.07 -3.00 3.69
C ILE A 93 2.96 -4.18 3.26
N ILE A 94 3.65 -4.04 2.15
CA ILE A 94 4.71 -4.94 1.70
C ILE A 94 6.02 -4.52 2.39
N GLY A 95 6.67 -5.48 3.04
CA GLY A 95 7.83 -5.24 3.89
C GLY A 95 7.48 -5.36 5.39
N PRO A 96 8.43 -5.12 6.27
CA PRO A 96 9.82 -4.80 5.99
C PRO A 96 10.63 -5.99 5.43
N VAL A 97 11.83 -5.68 4.95
CA VAL A 97 12.76 -6.68 4.43
C VAL A 97 13.50 -7.40 5.55
N PHE A 98 13.86 -6.67 6.60
CA PHE A 98 14.71 -7.17 7.66
C PHE A 98 13.90 -7.56 8.90
N TYR A 99 14.20 -8.76 9.41
CA TYR A 99 13.51 -9.38 10.54
C TYR A 99 13.54 -8.53 11.82
N GLU A 100 14.64 -7.84 12.08
CA GLU A 100 14.86 -7.04 13.29
C GLU A 100 13.80 -5.93 13.45
N SER A 101 13.19 -5.52 12.37
CA SER A 101 12.13 -4.49 12.38
C SER A 101 10.76 -5.03 12.78
N LEU A 102 10.53 -6.35 12.72
CA LEU A 102 9.19 -6.94 12.90
C LEU A 102 8.65 -6.79 14.30
N ALA A 103 9.49 -6.98 15.32
CA ALA A 103 9.08 -6.90 16.73
C ALA A 103 8.46 -5.53 17.07
N TYR A 104 8.91 -4.47 16.41
CA TYR A 104 8.40 -3.11 16.62
C TYR A 104 7.03 -2.87 15.98
N LEU A 105 6.57 -3.75 15.10
CA LEU A 105 5.33 -3.61 14.34
C LEU A 105 4.16 -4.40 14.97
N GLU A 106 4.41 -5.19 16.02
CA GLU A 106 3.39 -6.03 16.67
C GLU A 106 2.21 -5.22 17.23
N GLU A 107 2.46 -4.01 17.73
CA GLU A 107 1.43 -3.14 18.29
C GLU A 107 0.50 -2.53 17.24
N MET A 108 0.89 -2.59 15.96
CA MET A 108 0.10 -2.04 14.84
C MET A 108 -0.94 -3.05 14.33
N LYS A 109 -1.82 -3.53 15.21
CA LYS A 109 -2.78 -4.64 14.96
C LYS A 109 -3.76 -4.40 13.82
N ASP A 110 -3.99 -3.16 13.46
CA ASP A 110 -4.88 -2.73 12.36
C ASP A 110 -4.18 -2.63 11.00
N LEU A 111 -2.89 -2.98 10.95
CA LEU A 111 -2.13 -3.12 9.71
C LEU A 111 -1.76 -4.58 9.47
N THR A 112 -1.75 -4.98 8.21
CA THR A 112 -1.21 -6.28 7.77
C THR A 112 0.11 -6.05 7.06
N PHE A 113 1.15 -6.72 7.52
CA PHE A 113 2.48 -6.66 6.92
C PHE A 113 2.77 -7.94 6.14
N LEU A 114 3.10 -7.79 4.87
CA LEU A 114 3.63 -8.87 4.04
C LEU A 114 5.15 -8.77 4.05
N SER A 115 5.78 -9.39 5.05
CA SER A 115 7.23 -9.28 5.27
C SER A 115 8.00 -10.09 4.23
N LEU A 116 9.07 -9.49 3.71
CA LEU A 116 9.98 -10.11 2.75
C LEU A 116 11.15 -10.85 3.42
N THR A 117 11.13 -10.96 4.75
CA THR A 117 12.16 -11.72 5.49
C THR A 117 12.05 -13.22 5.21
N ASN A 118 13.19 -13.90 5.24
CA ASN A 118 13.26 -15.35 5.16
C ASN A 118 13.07 -16.06 6.52
N LYS A 119 12.96 -15.32 7.63
CA LYS A 119 12.66 -15.86 8.96
C LYS A 119 11.14 -15.93 9.14
N ASN A 120 10.65 -17.10 9.62
CA ASN A 120 9.24 -17.37 9.86
C ASN A 120 8.93 -17.83 11.29
N LEU A 121 9.92 -17.80 12.18
CA LEU A 121 9.74 -18.15 13.60
C LEU A 121 9.37 -16.91 14.41
N ASN A 122 8.37 -17.08 15.30
CA ASN A 122 7.93 -16.02 16.24
C ASN A 122 7.53 -14.70 15.57
N LEU A 123 6.81 -14.79 14.45
CA LEU A 123 6.30 -13.60 13.77
C LEU A 123 5.12 -13.01 14.55
N PRO A 124 5.00 -11.67 14.62
CA PRO A 124 3.79 -11.03 15.11
C PRO A 124 2.54 -11.47 14.34
N LYS A 125 1.38 -11.49 15.02
CA LYS A 125 0.11 -11.97 14.43
C LYS A 125 -0.36 -11.19 13.19
N ASN A 126 0.08 -9.96 13.06
CA ASN A 126 -0.23 -9.07 11.94
C ASN A 126 0.81 -9.12 10.82
N VAL A 127 1.74 -10.09 10.88
CA VAL A 127 2.80 -10.29 9.88
C VAL A 127 2.61 -11.62 9.16
N ILE A 128 2.59 -11.57 7.85
CA ILE A 128 2.61 -12.72 6.95
C ILE A 128 4.01 -12.78 6.31
N SER A 129 4.70 -13.90 6.43
CA SER A 129 5.99 -14.09 5.75
C SER A 129 5.78 -14.42 4.28
N ALA A 130 6.36 -13.63 3.40
CA ALA A 130 6.41 -13.86 1.96
C ALA A 130 7.83 -14.18 1.45
N GLY A 131 8.81 -14.24 2.36
CA GLY A 131 10.18 -14.57 2.02
C GLY A 131 10.35 -16.07 1.74
N ILE A 132 11.31 -16.38 0.86
CA ILE A 132 11.72 -17.76 0.60
C ILE A 132 12.51 -18.24 1.82
N ASN A 133 12.07 -19.33 2.44
CA ASN A 133 12.74 -19.96 3.57
C ASN A 133 13.02 -21.44 3.30
N SER A 134 13.90 -22.07 4.11
CA SER A 134 14.28 -23.45 3.92
C SER A 134 13.10 -24.42 3.99
N THR A 135 12.08 -24.13 4.81
CA THR A 135 10.89 -25.00 4.94
C THR A 135 10.05 -24.98 3.66
N SER A 136 9.94 -23.83 2.98
CA SER A 136 9.17 -23.71 1.74
C SER A 136 9.87 -24.31 0.51
N GLN A 137 11.15 -24.67 0.62
CA GLN A 137 11.92 -25.27 -0.48
C GLN A 137 11.84 -26.78 -0.51
N PHE A 138 11.39 -27.43 0.56
CA PHE A 138 11.33 -28.90 0.70
C PHE A 138 9.91 -29.49 0.66
N ASN A 139 8.91 -28.69 0.37
CA ASN A 139 7.53 -29.08 0.05
C ASN A 139 7.27 -28.82 -1.43
#